data_b8cb3d0972dd54778ca25c65d048a112
#
_entry.id   b8cb3d0972dd54778ca25c65d048a112
#
_cell.length_a   1.000
_cell.length_b   1.000
_cell.length_c   1.000
_cell.angle_alpha   90.00
_cell.angle_beta   90.00
_cell.angle_gamma   90.00
#
_symmetry.space_group_name_H-M   'P 1'
#
loop_
_entity.id
_entity.type
_entity.pdbx_description
1 polymer ?
#
loop_
_entity_poly.entity_id
_entity_poly.type
_entity_poly.pdbx_seq_one_letter_code
_entity_poly.pdbx_strand_id
1 'polypeptide(L)'
;LKYNISILHMYLLVIEYRCQIKDIYIFYGGNYRMKLALVRACTRSACFELQNNTCYTAPAPFRVQLNGQTVLEACGTNVFSVFSLEPGKTYHLEVLATDGDTGTLDFATAAESFFVDASRYGLVNDGVTDNTAFLQAALSTCPPGGTVYVPAGTYRTQSLFLCSNTTLYLEKGCTLLGGTDRREYPILPGVLPCADEQHEAYLGGWEGNPLDCFAGLINVINVENVTITGEGCINANADNGDWYQHTKVKLIAWRPRLFFTSKAKNVTLHGVEVCNSFSWTIHPTYSDGVNILQLQIHNRADSPNTDGIDPESCKNVNIIGDSIHVGDDCIALKSGKLFLGTVMHTPCENVTIRNCNLNRGHGGLVIGSEMSGGVKNVVMTQCLMDHTDRGLRIKTRRGRGKNAVI
;
A
#
# COMPACT_ATOMS: atom_id res chain seq x y z
N LEU A 1 -17.48 -33.27 34.88
CA LEU A 1 -16.74 -32.00 34.72
C LEU A 1 -17.48 -31.17 33.69
N LYS A 2 -18.28 -30.19 34.17
CA LYS A 2 -19.01 -29.22 33.33
C LYS A 2 -18.05 -28.10 32.98
N TYR A 3 -17.76 -27.88 31.69
CA TYR A 3 -17.12 -26.67 31.23
C TYR A 3 -18.19 -25.61 30.95
N ASN A 4 -18.16 -24.54 31.72
CA ASN A 4 -18.88 -23.32 31.40
C ASN A 4 -18.21 -22.65 30.20
N ILE A 5 -18.90 -22.60 29.08
CA ILE A 5 -18.51 -21.79 27.94
C ILE A 5 -19.04 -20.39 28.18
N SER A 6 -18.18 -19.51 28.59
CA SER A 6 -18.44 -18.08 28.64
C SER A 6 -18.61 -17.57 27.22
N ILE A 7 -19.78 -16.98 26.93
CA ILE A 7 -20.10 -16.40 25.61
C ILE A 7 -19.18 -15.21 25.39
N LEU A 8 -18.18 -15.41 24.56
CA LEU A 8 -17.32 -14.36 24.04
C LEU A 8 -18.12 -13.53 23.03
N HIS A 9 -18.20 -12.22 23.23
CA HIS A 9 -18.77 -11.32 22.22
C HIS A 9 -17.89 -11.35 20.98
N MET A 10 -18.28 -12.20 20.02
CA MET A 10 -17.74 -12.17 18.67
C MET A 10 -18.26 -10.93 17.96
N TYR A 11 -17.43 -9.91 17.76
CA TYR A 11 -17.70 -8.92 16.75
C TYR A 11 -17.55 -9.59 15.38
N LEU A 12 -18.67 -9.66 14.67
CA LEU A 12 -18.81 -10.36 13.40
C LEU A 12 -17.86 -9.77 12.37
N LEU A 13 -16.97 -10.60 11.85
CA LEU A 13 -16.29 -10.35 10.57
C LEU A 13 -17.35 -10.55 9.48
N VAL A 14 -17.94 -9.47 8.97
CA VAL A 14 -18.91 -9.59 7.87
C VAL A 14 -18.12 -9.77 6.57
N ILE A 15 -17.96 -11.01 6.15
CA ILE A 15 -17.52 -11.36 4.80
C ILE A 15 -18.76 -11.63 3.97
N GLU A 16 -19.17 -10.69 3.14
CA GLU A 16 -20.17 -10.96 2.13
C GLU A 16 -19.56 -11.73 0.96
N TYR A 17 -19.71 -13.05 0.99
CA TYR A 17 -19.46 -13.91 -0.16
C TYR A 17 -20.70 -13.90 -1.04
N ARG A 18 -20.66 -13.21 -2.18
CA ARG A 18 -21.64 -13.45 -3.25
C ARG A 18 -20.99 -14.35 -4.30
N CYS A 19 -21.29 -15.64 -4.21
CA CYS A 19 -21.15 -16.57 -5.32
C CYS A 19 -22.08 -16.10 -6.46
N GLN A 20 -21.57 -15.98 -7.68
CA GLN A 20 -22.41 -15.65 -8.84
C GLN A 20 -23.43 -16.77 -9.07
N ILE A 21 -24.67 -16.54 -8.66
CA ILE A 21 -25.82 -17.24 -9.21
C ILE A 21 -26.31 -16.38 -10.39
N LYS A 22 -26.25 -16.93 -11.58
CA LYS A 22 -26.74 -16.30 -12.80
C LYS A 22 -28.24 -15.99 -12.66
N ASP A 23 -28.56 -14.73 -12.94
CA ASP A 23 -29.80 -14.18 -13.47
C ASP A 23 -31.11 -14.37 -12.70
N ILE A 24 -31.45 -13.34 -11.92
CA ILE A 24 -32.83 -12.76 -11.95
C ILE A 24 -32.63 -11.24 -11.89
N TYR A 25 -32.65 -10.59 -13.04
CA TYR A 25 -32.80 -9.14 -13.12
C TYR A 25 -34.27 -8.78 -12.96
N ILE A 26 -34.67 -8.24 -11.81
CA ILE A 26 -35.90 -7.50 -11.67
C ILE A 26 -35.57 -6.03 -11.94
N PHE A 27 -35.85 -5.57 -13.13
CA PHE A 27 -35.81 -4.15 -13.48
C PHE A 27 -36.90 -3.41 -12.73
N TYR A 28 -36.56 -2.69 -11.67
CA TYR A 28 -37.35 -1.55 -11.23
C TYR A 28 -36.81 -0.31 -11.95
N GLY A 29 -37.55 0.19 -12.89
CA GLY A 29 -37.28 1.46 -13.55
C GLY A 29 -37.40 2.62 -12.55
N GLY A 30 -36.26 3.04 -12.05
CA GLY A 30 -36.04 4.28 -11.31
C GLY A 30 -34.74 4.86 -11.83
N ASN A 31 -34.70 6.18 -12.08
CA ASN A 31 -33.46 6.89 -12.43
C ASN A 31 -32.43 6.74 -11.28
N TYR A 32 -31.69 5.65 -11.28
CA TYR A 32 -30.54 5.47 -10.38
C TYR A 32 -29.41 6.33 -10.95
N ARG A 33 -29.21 7.51 -10.39
CA ARG A 33 -27.99 8.27 -10.62
C ARG A 33 -26.82 7.50 -10.00
N MET A 34 -25.78 7.25 -10.78
CA MET A 34 -24.52 6.67 -10.32
C MET A 34 -24.02 7.45 -9.10
N LYS A 35 -23.76 6.76 -8.01
CA LYS A 35 -23.27 7.36 -6.78
C LYS A 35 -21.76 7.34 -6.73
N LEU A 36 -21.15 8.52 -6.70
CA LEU A 36 -19.70 8.73 -6.66
C LEU A 36 -19.26 9.17 -5.26
N ALA A 37 -18.08 8.73 -4.86
CA ALA A 37 -17.40 9.22 -3.68
C ALA A 37 -15.96 9.62 -4.01
N LEU A 38 -15.50 10.73 -3.44
CA LEU A 38 -14.08 11.07 -3.40
C LEU A 38 -13.42 10.24 -2.31
N VAL A 39 -12.49 9.37 -2.69
CA VAL A 39 -11.67 8.61 -1.75
C VAL A 39 -10.55 9.47 -1.19
N ARG A 40 -9.83 10.15 -2.09
CA ARG A 40 -8.72 11.04 -1.73
C ARG A 40 -8.44 12.06 -2.83
N ALA A 41 -8.22 13.32 -2.46
CA ALA A 41 -7.59 14.31 -3.33
C ALA A 41 -6.18 14.60 -2.81
N CYS A 42 -5.18 14.46 -3.69
CA CYS A 42 -3.79 14.85 -3.47
C CYS A 42 -3.51 16.18 -4.19
N THR A 43 -2.26 16.64 -4.23
CA THR A 43 -1.89 17.87 -4.93
C THR A 43 -2.12 17.79 -6.44
N ARG A 44 -1.79 16.66 -7.06
CA ARG A 44 -1.80 16.47 -8.53
C ARG A 44 -2.55 15.22 -8.99
N SER A 45 -3.32 14.61 -8.10
CA SER A 45 -4.10 13.42 -8.41
C SER A 45 -5.31 13.30 -7.51
N ALA A 46 -6.33 12.54 -7.93
CA ALA A 46 -7.49 12.23 -7.12
C ALA A 46 -7.98 10.82 -7.39
N CYS A 47 -8.41 10.13 -6.34
CA CYS A 47 -8.97 8.78 -6.35
C CYS A 47 -10.46 8.83 -6.02
N PHE A 48 -11.26 8.11 -6.79
CA PHE A 48 -12.72 8.07 -6.69
C PHE A 48 -13.23 6.64 -6.60
N GLU A 49 -14.43 6.49 -6.12
CA GLU A 49 -15.13 5.21 -6.00
C GLU A 49 -16.58 5.30 -6.49
N LEU A 50 -16.97 4.35 -7.34
CA LEU A 50 -18.37 4.08 -7.64
C LEU A 50 -18.98 3.29 -6.48
N GLN A 51 -19.93 3.90 -5.79
CA GLN A 51 -20.66 3.24 -4.71
C GLN A 51 -21.78 2.39 -5.28
N ASN A 52 -21.54 1.08 -5.41
CA ASN A 52 -22.50 0.11 -5.92
C ASN A 52 -22.39 -1.22 -5.14
N ASN A 53 -23.01 -2.29 -5.62
CA ASN A 53 -23.00 -3.61 -4.96
C ASN A 53 -22.11 -4.65 -5.67
N THR A 54 -21.31 -4.25 -6.65
CA THR A 54 -20.39 -5.17 -7.34
C THR A 54 -19.04 -5.25 -6.62
N CYS A 55 -18.28 -6.30 -6.89
CA CYS A 55 -16.95 -6.48 -6.33
C CYS A 55 -15.90 -6.04 -7.35
N TYR A 56 -15.04 -5.09 -7.01
CA TYR A 56 -13.90 -4.62 -7.79
C TYR A 56 -14.28 -4.03 -9.17
N THR A 57 -14.97 -4.79 -10.02
CA THR A 57 -15.35 -4.35 -11.37
C THR A 57 -16.64 -3.54 -11.35
N ALA A 58 -16.68 -2.47 -12.14
CA ALA A 58 -17.89 -1.66 -12.33
C ALA A 58 -18.99 -2.46 -13.01
N PRO A 59 -20.28 -2.12 -12.77
CA PRO A 59 -21.42 -2.78 -13.42
C PRO A 59 -21.38 -2.68 -14.95
N ALA A 60 -20.94 -1.54 -15.47
CA ALA A 60 -20.71 -1.29 -16.90
C ALA A 60 -19.43 -0.47 -17.08
N PRO A 61 -18.73 -0.61 -18.22
CA PRO A 61 -17.62 0.28 -18.57
C PRO A 61 -18.10 1.74 -18.64
N PHE A 62 -17.22 2.66 -18.24
CA PHE A 62 -17.53 4.09 -18.23
C PHE A 62 -16.35 4.94 -18.67
N ARG A 63 -16.62 6.16 -19.10
CA ARG A 63 -15.63 7.20 -19.33
C ARG A 63 -15.71 8.27 -18.25
N VAL A 64 -14.63 8.97 -18.05
CA VAL A 64 -14.54 10.05 -17.07
C VAL A 64 -14.19 11.35 -17.78
N GLN A 65 -14.91 12.41 -17.44
CA GLN A 65 -14.66 13.77 -17.91
C GLN A 65 -14.33 14.68 -16.73
N LEU A 66 -13.39 15.60 -16.92
CA LEU A 66 -13.12 16.70 -16.02
C LEU A 66 -13.40 18.02 -16.74
N ASN A 67 -14.26 18.85 -16.18
CA ASN A 67 -14.66 20.13 -16.76
C ASN A 67 -15.08 20.01 -18.25
N GLY A 68 -15.78 18.91 -18.60
CA GLY A 68 -16.22 18.60 -19.95
C GLY A 68 -15.19 17.96 -20.89
N GLN A 69 -13.94 17.78 -20.44
CA GLN A 69 -12.89 17.11 -21.23
C GLN A 69 -12.73 15.65 -20.78
N THR A 70 -12.72 14.71 -21.72
CA THR A 70 -12.50 13.30 -21.42
C THR A 70 -11.05 13.07 -20.98
N VAL A 71 -10.89 12.48 -19.81
CA VAL A 71 -9.57 12.14 -19.21
C VAL A 71 -9.36 10.63 -19.14
N LEU A 72 -10.43 9.82 -19.08
CA LEU A 72 -10.39 8.37 -19.17
C LEU A 72 -11.47 7.89 -20.15
N GLU A 73 -11.06 7.20 -21.22
CA GLU A 73 -11.99 6.75 -22.27
C GLU A 73 -12.76 5.49 -21.90
N ALA A 74 -12.10 4.57 -21.18
CA ALA A 74 -12.73 3.33 -20.74
C ALA A 74 -12.19 2.93 -19.37
N CYS A 75 -13.07 2.86 -18.40
CA CYS A 75 -12.77 2.38 -17.07
C CYS A 75 -13.74 1.24 -16.72
N GLY A 76 -13.22 0.18 -16.10
CA GLY A 76 -14.01 -1.00 -15.76
C GLY A 76 -13.95 -1.39 -14.29
N THR A 77 -13.37 -0.53 -13.44
CA THR A 77 -13.20 -0.80 -12.00
C THR A 77 -14.00 0.18 -11.15
N ASN A 78 -14.48 -0.26 -10.00
CA ASN A 78 -15.23 0.60 -9.08
C ASN A 78 -14.38 1.75 -8.54
N VAL A 79 -13.06 1.53 -8.40
CA VAL A 79 -12.11 2.57 -7.97
C VAL A 79 -11.29 3.00 -9.18
N PHE A 80 -11.20 4.30 -9.37
CA PHE A 80 -10.46 4.90 -10.48
C PHE A 80 -9.79 6.21 -10.04
N SER A 81 -8.76 6.63 -10.75
CA SER A 81 -8.00 7.83 -10.42
C SER A 81 -7.75 8.70 -11.63
N VAL A 82 -7.55 9.98 -11.37
CA VAL A 82 -7.14 10.96 -12.37
C VAL A 82 -5.84 11.62 -11.89
N PHE A 83 -4.88 11.76 -12.80
CA PHE A 83 -3.54 12.27 -12.53
C PHE A 83 -3.26 13.55 -13.32
N SER A 84 -2.09 14.14 -13.11
CA SER A 84 -1.64 15.38 -13.78
C SER A 84 -2.57 16.57 -13.57
N LEU A 85 -3.21 16.62 -12.42
CA LEU A 85 -4.07 17.74 -12.02
C LEU A 85 -3.24 18.96 -11.58
N GLU A 86 -3.83 20.14 -11.70
CA GLU A 86 -3.26 21.38 -11.15
C GLU A 86 -3.55 21.45 -9.64
N PRO A 87 -2.55 21.80 -8.80
CA PRO A 87 -2.75 21.95 -7.37
C PRO A 87 -3.70 23.10 -7.00
N GLY A 88 -4.47 22.91 -5.93
CA GLY A 88 -5.37 23.94 -5.38
C GLY A 88 -6.53 24.33 -6.31
N LYS A 89 -6.86 23.50 -7.30
CA LYS A 89 -7.89 23.76 -8.30
C LYS A 89 -9.15 22.94 -8.04
N THR A 90 -10.31 23.56 -8.28
CA THR A 90 -11.60 22.87 -8.25
C THR A 90 -11.92 22.27 -9.62
N TYR A 91 -12.45 21.08 -9.63
CA TYR A 91 -12.82 20.31 -10.82
C TYR A 91 -14.25 19.81 -10.70
N HIS A 92 -14.95 19.81 -11.83
CA HIS A 92 -16.21 19.12 -12.01
C HIS A 92 -15.94 17.77 -12.69
N LEU A 93 -16.21 16.66 -11.98
CA LEU A 93 -16.08 15.30 -12.48
C LEU A 93 -17.43 14.81 -12.99
N GLU A 94 -17.43 14.25 -14.20
CA GLU A 94 -18.56 13.51 -14.76
C GLU A 94 -18.14 12.09 -15.12
N VAL A 95 -18.96 11.12 -14.76
CA VAL A 95 -18.82 9.71 -15.14
C VAL A 95 -20.00 9.31 -15.98
N LEU A 96 -19.73 8.72 -17.14
CA LEU A 96 -20.71 8.35 -18.15
C LEU A 96 -20.55 6.86 -18.48
N ALA A 97 -21.43 6.02 -17.96
CA ALA A 97 -21.40 4.59 -18.23
C ALA A 97 -22.04 4.24 -19.58
N THR A 98 -21.61 3.11 -20.14
CA THR A 98 -22.09 2.63 -21.45
C THR A 98 -23.55 2.17 -21.42
N ASP A 99 -24.11 1.88 -20.26
CA ASP A 99 -25.54 1.56 -20.05
C ASP A 99 -26.43 2.80 -19.90
N GLY A 100 -25.84 4.00 -19.96
CA GLY A 100 -26.53 5.29 -19.90
C GLY A 100 -26.62 5.89 -18.49
N ASP A 101 -26.11 5.21 -17.45
CA ASP A 101 -26.03 5.77 -16.10
C ASP A 101 -24.96 6.85 -16.01
N THR A 102 -25.20 7.88 -15.21
CA THR A 102 -24.30 9.04 -15.08
C THR A 102 -24.18 9.48 -13.64
N GLY A 103 -22.99 9.97 -13.27
CA GLY A 103 -22.73 10.54 -11.96
C GLY A 103 -21.84 11.77 -12.06
N THR A 104 -22.02 12.72 -11.15
CA THR A 104 -21.19 13.93 -11.07
C THR A 104 -20.72 14.18 -9.66
N LEU A 105 -19.53 14.80 -9.54
CA LEU A 105 -18.93 15.16 -8.26
C LEU A 105 -18.01 16.37 -8.43
N ASP A 106 -18.14 17.35 -7.57
CA ASP A 106 -17.19 18.46 -7.49
C ASP A 106 -16.13 18.16 -6.42
N PHE A 107 -14.86 18.42 -6.74
CA PHE A 107 -13.75 18.23 -5.81
C PHE A 107 -12.65 19.28 -6.02
N ALA A 108 -11.79 19.43 -5.04
CA ALA A 108 -10.60 20.29 -5.15
C ALA A 108 -9.35 19.48 -4.82
N THR A 109 -8.28 19.72 -5.58
CA THR A 109 -6.94 19.21 -5.26
C THR A 109 -6.35 19.94 -4.08
N ALA A 110 -5.44 19.29 -3.36
CA ALA A 110 -4.69 19.94 -2.28
C ALA A 110 -3.75 21.03 -2.83
N ALA A 111 -3.50 22.05 -2.02
CA ALA A 111 -2.53 23.09 -2.36
C ALA A 111 -1.10 22.52 -2.40
N GLU A 112 -0.25 23.13 -3.22
CA GLU A 112 1.17 22.81 -3.36
C GLU A 112 1.99 24.06 -3.05
N SER A 113 2.95 23.95 -2.14
CA SER A 113 3.78 25.11 -1.77
C SER A 113 4.92 25.36 -2.76
N PHE A 114 5.47 24.29 -3.33
CA PHE A 114 6.61 24.33 -4.24
C PHE A 114 6.65 23.10 -5.16
N PHE A 115 7.15 23.29 -6.38
CA PHE A 115 7.37 22.24 -7.36
C PHE A 115 8.86 22.05 -7.61
N VAL A 116 9.38 20.88 -7.24
CA VAL A 116 10.78 20.48 -7.42
C VAL A 116 10.86 19.52 -8.58
N ASP A 117 11.37 19.95 -9.73
CA ASP A 117 11.69 19.06 -10.84
C ASP A 117 13.03 18.36 -10.55
N ALA A 118 12.97 17.06 -10.27
CA ALA A 118 14.14 16.26 -9.90
C ALA A 118 15.17 16.15 -11.03
N SER A 119 14.77 16.33 -12.30
CA SER A 119 15.71 16.32 -13.43
C SER A 119 16.80 17.39 -13.31
N ARG A 120 16.51 18.48 -12.61
CA ARG A 120 17.45 19.58 -12.38
C ARG A 120 18.55 19.24 -11.36
N TYR A 121 18.45 18.11 -10.70
CA TYR A 121 19.45 17.62 -9.73
C TYR A 121 20.54 16.74 -10.38
N GLY A 122 20.46 16.51 -11.69
CA GLY A 122 21.46 15.72 -12.42
C GLY A 122 21.07 14.26 -12.62
N LEU A 123 19.77 13.94 -12.62
CA LEU A 123 19.28 12.60 -12.88
C LEU A 123 19.71 12.10 -14.27
N VAL A 124 20.13 10.86 -14.34
CA VAL A 124 20.47 10.13 -15.56
C VAL A 124 19.50 8.96 -15.70
N ASN A 125 18.73 8.94 -16.78
CA ASN A 125 17.62 7.99 -17.02
C ASN A 125 18.02 6.76 -17.84
N ASP A 126 19.26 6.26 -17.69
CA ASP A 126 19.81 5.13 -18.44
C ASP A 126 19.57 3.74 -17.79
N GLY A 127 18.98 3.72 -16.59
CA GLY A 127 18.74 2.49 -15.81
C GLY A 127 20.00 1.87 -15.21
N VAL A 128 21.16 2.49 -15.35
CA VAL A 128 22.48 1.98 -14.91
C VAL A 128 23.15 2.91 -13.92
N THR A 129 23.17 4.20 -14.22
CA THR A 129 23.79 5.22 -13.36
C THR A 129 23.03 5.34 -12.04
N ASP A 130 23.76 5.35 -10.94
CA ASP A 130 23.16 5.53 -9.60
C ASP A 130 22.68 6.96 -9.40
N ASN A 131 21.39 7.11 -9.22
CA ASN A 131 20.71 8.39 -8.99
C ASN A 131 20.36 8.64 -7.51
N THR A 132 20.77 7.78 -6.59
CA THR A 132 20.35 7.84 -5.19
C THR A 132 20.63 9.20 -4.55
N ALA A 133 21.85 9.71 -4.71
CA ALA A 133 22.24 11.00 -4.13
C ALA A 133 21.44 12.17 -4.72
N PHE A 134 21.15 12.15 -6.02
CA PHE A 134 20.39 13.20 -6.69
C PHE A 134 18.91 13.19 -6.30
N LEU A 135 18.29 12.01 -6.27
CA LEU A 135 16.91 11.85 -5.81
C LEU A 135 16.78 12.22 -4.33
N GLN A 136 17.71 11.77 -3.49
CA GLN A 136 17.71 12.10 -2.07
C GLN A 136 17.92 13.61 -1.84
N ALA A 137 18.78 14.27 -2.63
CA ALA A 137 18.95 15.71 -2.56
C ALA A 137 17.66 16.46 -2.91
N ALA A 138 16.96 16.05 -3.98
CA ALA A 138 15.66 16.62 -4.36
C ALA A 138 14.62 16.47 -3.23
N LEU A 139 14.53 15.27 -2.62
CA LEU A 139 13.63 15.00 -1.50
C LEU A 139 13.97 15.81 -0.26
N SER A 140 15.27 15.91 0.09
CA SER A 140 15.72 16.59 1.30
C SER A 140 15.65 18.12 1.23
N THR A 141 15.69 18.68 0.02
CA THR A 141 15.61 20.13 -0.20
C THR A 141 14.20 20.62 -0.54
N CYS A 142 13.25 19.69 -0.74
CA CYS A 142 11.87 20.07 -1.01
C CYS A 142 11.24 20.75 0.21
N PRO A 143 10.71 21.97 0.07
CA PRO A 143 10.03 22.64 1.16
C PRO A 143 8.77 21.89 1.63
N PRO A 144 8.37 22.06 2.90
CA PRO A 144 7.12 21.48 3.39
C PRO A 144 5.90 21.85 2.54
N GLY A 145 5.08 20.88 2.19
CA GLY A 145 3.95 21.04 1.28
C GLY A 145 4.32 21.04 -0.20
N GLY A 146 5.61 20.79 -0.52
CA GLY A 146 6.08 20.73 -1.89
C GLY A 146 5.96 19.33 -2.52
N THR A 147 6.08 19.31 -3.85
CA THR A 147 6.10 18.09 -4.66
C THR A 147 7.46 17.94 -5.33
N VAL A 148 8.09 16.77 -5.14
CA VAL A 148 9.24 16.31 -5.94
C VAL A 148 8.69 15.52 -7.12
N TYR A 149 8.86 16.07 -8.31
CA TYR A 149 8.42 15.46 -9.56
C TYR A 149 9.59 14.72 -10.21
N VAL A 150 9.39 13.45 -10.54
CA VAL A 150 10.35 12.63 -11.27
C VAL A 150 9.79 12.34 -12.66
N PRO A 151 10.40 12.86 -13.73
CA PRO A 151 9.90 12.70 -15.10
C PRO A 151 10.04 11.27 -15.60
N ALA A 152 9.43 10.98 -16.76
CA ALA A 152 9.55 9.70 -17.43
C ALA A 152 11.03 9.33 -17.68
N GLY A 153 11.36 8.06 -17.43
CA GLY A 153 12.73 7.53 -17.54
C GLY A 153 12.98 6.42 -16.54
N THR A 154 14.09 5.71 -16.68
CA THR A 154 14.50 4.65 -15.74
C THR A 154 15.67 5.13 -14.90
N TYR A 155 15.45 5.28 -13.60
CA TYR A 155 16.42 5.81 -12.65
C TYR A 155 16.84 4.72 -11.66
N ARG A 156 18.06 4.18 -11.82
CA ARG A 156 18.59 3.24 -10.83
C ARG A 156 18.84 3.98 -9.52
N THR A 157 18.40 3.40 -8.42
CA THR A 157 18.57 3.97 -7.07
C THR A 157 18.66 2.88 -6.01
N GLN A 158 19.22 3.23 -4.85
CA GLN A 158 19.12 2.45 -3.63
C GLN A 158 18.06 3.07 -2.72
N SER A 159 18.22 2.87 -1.40
CA SER A 159 17.26 3.35 -0.41
C SER A 159 17.08 4.87 -0.44
N LEU A 160 15.85 5.30 -0.61
CA LEU A 160 15.42 6.69 -0.48
C LEU A 160 14.64 6.87 0.83
N PHE A 161 14.88 7.99 1.51
CA PHE A 161 14.23 8.36 2.76
C PHE A 161 13.39 9.62 2.54
N LEU A 162 12.10 9.52 2.74
CA LEU A 162 11.18 10.62 2.52
C LEU A 162 11.11 11.55 3.73
N CYS A 163 10.81 12.81 3.48
CA CYS A 163 10.68 13.87 4.48
C CYS A 163 9.22 14.16 4.80
N SER A 164 8.95 14.72 5.99
CA SER A 164 7.61 15.15 6.37
C SER A 164 7.06 16.22 5.44
N ASN A 165 5.74 16.19 5.23
CA ASN A 165 5.00 17.18 4.45
C ASN A 165 5.48 17.27 2.98
N THR A 166 5.84 16.15 2.36
CA THR A 166 6.28 16.09 0.97
C THR A 166 5.47 15.13 0.13
N THR A 167 5.33 15.46 -1.14
CA THR A 167 4.79 14.59 -2.18
C THR A 167 5.90 14.16 -3.12
N LEU A 168 6.05 12.85 -3.35
CA LEU A 168 6.83 12.28 -4.44
C LEU A 168 5.87 11.93 -5.57
N TYR A 169 5.98 12.62 -6.69
CA TYR A 169 5.17 12.39 -7.88
C TYR A 169 5.99 11.70 -8.97
N LEU A 170 5.61 10.49 -9.33
CA LEU A 170 6.25 9.72 -10.40
C LEU A 170 5.42 9.84 -11.68
N GLU A 171 5.98 10.49 -12.70
CA GLU A 171 5.30 10.64 -13.98
C GLU A 171 5.06 9.29 -14.63
N LYS A 172 4.04 9.22 -15.49
CA LYS A 172 3.82 8.06 -16.35
C LYS A 172 5.07 7.73 -17.19
N GLY A 173 5.52 6.47 -17.10
CA GLY A 173 6.78 6.05 -17.73
C GLY A 173 8.04 6.31 -16.89
N CYS A 174 7.90 6.86 -15.68
CA CYS A 174 8.98 6.89 -14.70
C CYS A 174 9.14 5.52 -14.03
N THR A 175 10.36 5.02 -13.92
CA THR A 175 10.70 3.83 -13.15
C THR A 175 11.83 4.14 -12.17
N LEU A 176 11.56 4.01 -10.88
CA LEU A 176 12.61 3.93 -9.85
C LEU A 176 13.07 2.46 -9.79
N LEU A 177 14.30 2.20 -10.24
CA LEU A 177 14.85 0.85 -10.37
C LEU A 177 15.85 0.55 -9.26
N GLY A 178 15.56 -0.43 -8.40
CA GLY A 178 16.43 -0.84 -7.30
C GLY A 178 17.78 -1.40 -7.76
N GLY A 179 18.84 -1.06 -7.02
CA GLY A 179 20.15 -1.68 -7.18
C GLY A 179 20.13 -3.15 -6.75
N THR A 180 20.96 -3.99 -7.38
CA THR A 180 20.99 -5.44 -7.15
C THR A 180 22.02 -5.88 -6.11
N ASP A 181 22.99 -5.04 -5.78
CA ASP A 181 24.02 -5.35 -4.77
C ASP A 181 23.54 -4.97 -3.36
N ARG A 182 23.39 -5.96 -2.49
CA ARG A 182 22.95 -5.75 -1.11
C ARG A 182 23.87 -4.85 -0.30
N ARG A 183 25.16 -4.76 -0.65
CA ARG A 183 26.15 -3.93 0.05
C ARG A 183 25.91 -2.43 -0.14
N GLU A 184 25.11 -2.06 -1.13
CA GLU A 184 24.76 -0.67 -1.41
C GLU A 184 23.57 -0.17 -0.55
N TYR A 185 22.87 -1.08 0.17
CA TYR A 185 21.72 -0.74 0.99
C TYR A 185 22.14 -0.50 2.45
N PRO A 186 21.73 0.61 3.07
CA PRO A 186 22.01 0.84 4.50
C PRO A 186 21.25 -0.17 5.37
N ILE A 187 21.79 -0.41 6.56
CA ILE A 187 21.18 -1.33 7.53
C ILE A 187 20.35 -0.52 8.53
N LEU A 188 19.08 -0.89 8.70
CA LEU A 188 18.23 -0.46 9.80
C LEU A 188 18.44 -1.42 10.97
N PRO A 189 18.99 -0.97 12.11
CA PRO A 189 19.22 -1.84 13.27
C PRO A 189 17.90 -2.31 13.86
N GLY A 190 17.84 -3.54 14.33
CA GLY A 190 16.66 -4.10 15.00
C GLY A 190 16.33 -3.37 16.28
N VAL A 191 17.36 -3.04 17.05
CA VAL A 191 17.28 -2.29 18.31
C VAL A 191 18.11 -1.02 18.18
N LEU A 192 17.50 0.12 18.44
CA LEU A 192 18.19 1.41 18.45
C LEU A 192 18.89 1.63 19.79
N PRO A 193 20.11 2.20 19.81
CA PRO A 193 20.72 2.68 21.04
C PRO A 193 19.81 3.75 21.67
N CYS A 194 19.45 3.56 22.93
CA CYS A 194 18.66 4.55 23.67
C CYS A 194 19.55 5.26 24.69
N ALA A 195 19.32 6.57 24.86
CA ALA A 195 19.94 7.33 25.93
C ALA A 195 19.35 6.99 27.32
N ASP A 196 18.22 6.29 27.32
CA ASP A 196 17.42 5.90 28.47
C ASP A 196 17.50 4.36 28.61
N GLU A 197 18.08 3.91 29.72
CA GLU A 197 18.23 2.47 30.02
C GLU A 197 16.92 1.75 30.28
N GLN A 198 15.80 2.47 30.41
CA GLN A 198 14.49 1.92 30.71
C GLN A 198 13.64 1.64 29.47
N HIS A 199 13.97 2.25 28.33
CA HIS A 199 13.16 2.16 27.11
C HIS A 199 14.01 1.73 25.91
N GLU A 200 13.69 0.59 25.35
CA GLU A 200 14.24 0.15 24.07
C GLU A 200 13.41 0.68 22.90
N ALA A 201 14.07 1.14 21.85
CA ALA A 201 13.44 1.52 20.60
C ALA A 201 13.78 0.51 19.49
N TYR A 202 12.77 0.09 18.74
CA TYR A 202 12.88 -0.89 17.66
C TYR A 202 12.65 -0.23 16.31
N LEU A 203 13.42 -0.61 15.29
CA LEU A 203 13.29 -0.09 13.93
C LEU A 203 13.27 -1.21 12.90
N GLY A 204 14.40 -1.88 12.67
CA GLY A 204 14.47 -3.01 11.75
C GLY A 204 13.73 -4.23 12.30
N GLY A 205 13.14 -5.01 11.41
CA GLY A 205 12.40 -6.19 11.84
C GLY A 205 12.36 -7.29 10.78
N TRP A 206 12.37 -8.55 11.22
CA TRP A 206 12.14 -9.68 10.34
C TRP A 206 11.17 -10.66 10.99
N GLU A 207 10.06 -10.93 10.27
CA GLU A 207 8.98 -11.80 10.77
C GLU A 207 8.59 -11.48 12.22
N GLY A 208 8.31 -10.21 12.53
CA GLY A 208 7.85 -9.77 13.85
C GLY A 208 8.88 -9.84 14.99
N ASN A 209 10.18 -9.95 14.67
CA ASN A 209 11.28 -9.83 15.64
C ASN A 209 12.11 -8.57 15.35
N PRO A 210 12.69 -7.92 16.37
CA PRO A 210 13.59 -6.79 16.19
C PRO A 210 14.97 -7.30 15.72
N LEU A 211 15.21 -7.25 14.44
CA LEU A 211 16.40 -7.78 13.79
C LEU A 211 16.91 -6.78 12.74
N ASP A 212 18.22 -6.71 12.57
CA ASP A 212 18.82 -5.87 11.54
C ASP A 212 18.32 -6.26 10.16
N CYS A 213 17.77 -5.30 9.44
CA CYS A 213 17.31 -5.43 8.07
C CYS A 213 17.99 -4.39 7.19
N PHE A 214 18.16 -4.68 5.92
CA PHE A 214 18.43 -3.61 4.97
C PHE A 214 17.25 -2.64 4.90
N ALA A 215 17.54 -1.36 4.72
CA ALA A 215 16.51 -0.36 4.45
C ALA A 215 15.76 -0.68 3.16
N GLY A 216 14.49 -0.37 3.11
CA GLY A 216 13.66 -0.52 1.90
C GLY A 216 14.15 0.33 0.74
N LEU A 217 13.64 0.09 -0.45
CA LEU A 217 13.89 0.99 -1.56
C LEU A 217 13.31 2.38 -1.25
N ILE A 218 12.11 2.41 -0.68
CA ILE A 218 11.47 3.64 -0.18
C ILE A 218 11.23 3.51 1.33
N ASN A 219 11.67 4.50 2.10
CA ASN A 219 11.55 4.52 3.56
C ASN A 219 10.84 5.79 4.06
N VAL A 220 9.88 5.61 4.96
CA VAL A 220 9.10 6.68 5.60
C VAL A 220 9.20 6.46 7.12
N ILE A 221 10.23 7.01 7.76
CA ILE A 221 10.57 6.70 9.13
C ILE A 221 10.44 7.93 10.01
N ASN A 222 9.54 7.87 11.01
CA ASN A 222 9.30 8.92 12.00
C ASN A 222 8.97 10.29 11.36
N VAL A 223 8.20 10.27 10.27
CA VAL A 223 7.76 11.45 9.51
C VAL A 223 6.26 11.42 9.32
N GLU A 224 5.68 12.54 8.90
CA GLU A 224 4.24 12.68 8.71
C GLU A 224 3.87 13.39 7.41
N ASN A 225 2.62 13.18 6.96
CA ASN A 225 2.05 13.81 5.77
C ASN A 225 2.88 13.56 4.51
N VAL A 226 3.15 12.28 4.24
CA VAL A 226 3.92 11.85 3.06
C VAL A 226 2.97 11.27 2.02
N THR A 227 3.09 11.74 0.79
CA THR A 227 2.34 11.20 -0.34
C THR A 227 3.29 10.72 -1.42
N ILE A 228 3.08 9.51 -1.92
CA ILE A 228 3.68 8.99 -3.15
C ILE A 228 2.55 8.77 -4.13
N THR A 229 2.61 9.41 -5.29
CA THR A 229 1.53 9.32 -6.27
C THR A 229 2.03 9.45 -7.70
N GLY A 230 1.17 9.17 -8.65
CA GLY A 230 1.45 9.23 -10.08
C GLY A 230 1.19 7.90 -10.77
N GLU A 231 1.62 7.80 -12.03
CA GLU A 231 1.46 6.61 -12.88
C GLU A 231 2.81 5.93 -13.17
N GLY A 232 3.84 6.22 -12.36
CA GLY A 232 5.17 5.60 -12.47
C GLY A 232 5.27 4.28 -11.73
N CYS A 233 6.43 3.64 -11.85
CA CYS A 233 6.74 2.33 -11.28
C CYS A 233 7.86 2.42 -10.24
N ILE A 234 7.73 1.70 -9.14
CA ILE A 234 8.78 1.44 -8.17
C ILE A 234 9.12 -0.05 -8.26
N ASN A 235 10.24 -0.35 -8.88
CA ASN A 235 10.70 -1.70 -9.16
C ASN A 235 11.93 -2.01 -8.29
N ALA A 236 11.80 -2.91 -7.32
CA ALA A 236 12.93 -3.29 -6.47
C ALA A 236 14.01 -4.10 -7.20
N ASN A 237 13.71 -4.62 -8.41
CA ASN A 237 14.68 -5.32 -9.26
C ASN A 237 15.30 -6.57 -8.59
N ALA A 238 14.59 -7.18 -7.64
CA ALA A 238 15.12 -8.26 -6.83
C ALA A 238 15.43 -9.53 -7.64
N ASP A 239 14.74 -9.72 -8.76
CA ASP A 239 14.94 -10.85 -9.69
C ASP A 239 16.34 -10.89 -10.28
N ASN A 240 16.98 -9.74 -10.44
CA ASN A 240 18.32 -9.61 -11.03
C ASN A 240 19.44 -9.59 -10.00
N GLY A 241 19.11 -9.74 -8.70
CA GLY A 241 20.05 -9.83 -7.60
C GLY A 241 20.12 -11.23 -6.97
N ASP A 242 20.77 -11.34 -5.83
CA ASP A 242 20.86 -12.57 -5.03
C ASP A 242 19.79 -12.65 -3.92
N TRP A 243 18.79 -11.77 -3.95
CA TRP A 243 17.83 -11.59 -2.87
C TRP A 243 16.95 -12.81 -2.58
N TYR A 244 16.71 -13.65 -3.56
CA TYR A 244 15.92 -14.87 -3.41
C TYR A 244 16.76 -16.12 -3.12
N GLN A 245 18.09 -15.94 -3.08
CA GLN A 245 19.01 -16.98 -2.61
C GLN A 245 19.11 -16.91 -1.08
N HIS A 246 19.14 -18.07 -0.42
CA HIS A 246 19.31 -18.16 1.03
C HIS A 246 18.31 -17.34 1.86
N THR A 247 17.06 -17.34 1.49
CA THR A 247 15.99 -16.50 2.07
C THR A 247 15.74 -16.67 3.56
N LYS A 248 16.19 -17.78 4.14
CA LYS A 248 16.07 -18.09 5.59
C LYS A 248 17.38 -17.90 6.36
N VAL A 249 18.37 -17.32 5.73
CA VAL A 249 19.69 -17.07 6.33
C VAL A 249 19.97 -15.57 6.32
N LYS A 250 20.39 -15.02 7.46
CA LYS A 250 20.86 -13.64 7.55
C LYS A 250 22.19 -13.52 6.80
N LEU A 251 22.18 -12.84 5.66
CA LEU A 251 23.38 -12.45 4.93
C LEU A 251 23.64 -10.96 5.19
N ILE A 252 24.62 -10.61 6.04
CA ILE A 252 24.89 -9.25 6.54
C ILE A 252 23.71 -8.75 7.39
N ALA A 253 22.56 -8.49 6.77
CA ALA A 253 21.27 -8.15 7.38
C ALA A 253 20.15 -8.96 6.72
N TRP A 254 18.93 -8.91 7.27
CA TRP A 254 17.76 -9.50 6.63
C TRP A 254 17.33 -8.68 5.41
N ARG A 255 16.61 -9.33 4.48
CA ARG A 255 16.14 -8.71 3.22
C ARG A 255 15.33 -7.45 3.48
N PRO A 256 15.48 -6.41 2.64
CA PRO A 256 14.69 -5.19 2.73
C PRO A 256 13.23 -5.42 2.34
N ARG A 257 12.41 -4.42 2.56
CA ARG A 257 11.08 -4.25 1.95
C ARG A 257 11.21 -3.41 0.68
N LEU A 258 10.22 -3.42 -0.21
CA LEU A 258 10.19 -2.42 -1.26
C LEU A 258 9.81 -1.07 -0.65
N PHE A 259 8.69 -1.02 0.05
CA PHE A 259 8.22 0.16 0.77
C PHE A 259 8.12 -0.13 2.27
N PHE A 260 8.81 0.66 3.07
CA PHE A 260 8.85 0.50 4.51
C PHE A 260 8.45 1.78 5.23
N THR A 261 7.55 1.68 6.21
CA THR A 261 7.31 2.80 7.14
C THR A 261 7.53 2.36 8.58
N SER A 262 7.97 3.29 9.42
CA SER A 262 8.03 3.08 10.87
C SER A 262 7.66 4.35 11.61
N LYS A 263 6.66 4.24 12.51
CA LYS A 263 6.17 5.36 13.33
C LYS A 263 5.80 6.59 12.51
N ALA A 264 5.30 6.37 11.28
CA ALA A 264 4.86 7.43 10.38
C ALA A 264 3.37 7.76 10.59
N LYS A 265 2.97 8.98 10.23
CA LYS A 265 1.58 9.43 10.31
C LYS A 265 1.11 9.99 8.98
N ASN A 266 -0.12 9.68 8.61
CA ASN A 266 -0.77 10.18 7.40
C ASN A 266 0.09 9.95 6.15
N VAL A 267 0.29 8.67 5.80
CA VAL A 267 1.04 8.23 4.62
C VAL A 267 0.07 7.80 3.53
N THR A 268 0.28 8.26 2.31
CA THR A 268 -0.56 7.89 1.15
C THR A 268 0.31 7.37 0.01
N LEU A 269 0.00 6.15 -0.45
CA LEU A 269 0.48 5.60 -1.71
C LEU A 269 -0.70 5.57 -2.66
N HIS A 270 -0.57 6.16 -3.86
CA HIS A 270 -1.69 6.30 -4.77
C HIS A 270 -1.26 6.13 -6.23
N GLY A 271 -1.85 5.16 -6.90
CA GLY A 271 -1.79 5.00 -8.36
C GLY A 271 -0.53 4.37 -8.92
N VAL A 272 0.57 4.35 -8.17
CA VAL A 272 1.85 3.81 -8.65
C VAL A 272 1.83 2.29 -8.80
N GLU A 273 2.64 1.78 -9.73
CA GLU A 273 2.99 0.37 -9.80
C GLU A 273 4.14 0.07 -8.83
N VAL A 274 4.08 -1.08 -8.14
CA VAL A 274 5.17 -1.58 -7.29
C VAL A 274 5.43 -3.05 -7.61
N CYS A 275 6.69 -3.40 -7.88
CA CYS A 275 7.01 -4.73 -8.37
C CYS A 275 8.39 -5.24 -7.99
N ASN A 276 8.58 -6.56 -8.18
CA ASN A 276 9.85 -7.28 -7.99
C ASN A 276 10.48 -7.02 -6.62
N SER A 277 9.67 -7.11 -5.57
CA SER A 277 10.08 -6.81 -4.19
C SER A 277 11.13 -7.79 -3.67
N PHE A 278 12.00 -7.32 -2.80
CA PHE A 278 13.01 -8.13 -2.11
C PHE A 278 12.40 -9.14 -1.13
N SER A 279 11.31 -8.76 -0.48
CA SER A 279 10.47 -9.54 0.45
C SER A 279 9.10 -8.87 0.55
N TRP A 280 8.45 -8.81 1.70
CA TRP A 280 7.16 -8.12 1.90
C TRP A 280 7.16 -6.77 1.18
N THR A 281 6.20 -6.55 0.29
CA THR A 281 6.27 -5.44 -0.66
C THR A 281 6.00 -4.10 0.01
N ILE A 282 4.83 -3.96 0.63
CA ILE A 282 4.43 -2.75 1.36
C ILE A 282 4.28 -3.11 2.84
N HIS A 283 5.21 -2.66 3.66
CA HIS A 283 5.29 -3.02 5.07
C HIS A 283 5.29 -1.78 5.97
N PRO A 284 4.12 -1.21 6.27
CA PRO A 284 4.00 -0.20 7.29
C PRO A 284 4.06 -0.82 8.68
N THR A 285 4.84 -0.20 9.59
CA THR A 285 4.98 -0.63 10.98
C THR A 285 4.70 0.51 11.94
N TYR A 286 3.96 0.25 13.02
CA TYR A 286 3.65 1.23 14.07
C TYR A 286 3.19 2.60 13.54
N SER A 287 2.53 2.61 12.40
CA SER A 287 2.12 3.83 11.69
C SER A 287 0.63 4.07 11.81
N ASP A 288 0.20 5.34 11.75
CA ASP A 288 -1.19 5.75 11.88
C ASP A 288 -1.66 6.55 10.66
N GLY A 289 -2.81 6.20 10.10
CA GLY A 289 -3.35 6.87 8.92
C GLY A 289 -2.63 6.48 7.64
N VAL A 290 -2.56 5.19 7.31
CA VAL A 290 -1.93 4.69 6.07
C VAL A 290 -3.00 4.45 5.01
N ASN A 291 -2.86 5.11 3.86
CA ASN A 291 -3.76 4.96 2.73
C ASN A 291 -3.02 4.36 1.54
N ILE A 292 -3.48 3.23 1.06
CA ILE A 292 -2.95 2.48 -0.08
C ILE A 292 -4.10 2.41 -1.08
N LEU A 293 -3.95 3.14 -2.20
CA LEU A 293 -5.07 3.48 -3.07
C LEU A 293 -4.73 3.18 -4.53
N GLN A 294 -5.46 2.25 -5.12
CA GLN A 294 -5.40 1.90 -6.55
C GLN A 294 -3.99 1.59 -7.05
N LEU A 295 -3.20 0.87 -6.27
CA LEU A 295 -1.89 0.39 -6.69
C LEU A 295 -2.01 -0.84 -7.59
N GLN A 296 -0.98 -1.03 -8.42
CA GLN A 296 -0.70 -2.28 -9.12
C GLN A 296 0.50 -2.96 -8.45
N ILE A 297 0.28 -4.06 -7.75
CA ILE A 297 1.32 -4.77 -7.00
C ILE A 297 1.62 -6.08 -7.70
N HIS A 298 2.85 -6.23 -8.22
CA HIS A 298 3.27 -7.39 -8.99
C HIS A 298 4.55 -8.00 -8.45
N ASN A 299 4.48 -9.26 -8.03
CA ASN A 299 5.64 -10.09 -7.76
C ASN A 299 5.48 -11.44 -8.46
N ARG A 300 6.59 -12.09 -8.75
CA ARG A 300 6.56 -13.44 -9.34
C ARG A 300 5.85 -14.41 -8.40
N ALA A 301 5.09 -15.34 -8.95
CA ALA A 301 4.35 -16.34 -8.17
C ALA A 301 5.26 -17.27 -7.34
N ASP A 302 6.52 -17.43 -7.75
CA ASP A 302 7.52 -18.28 -7.08
C ASP A 302 8.53 -17.50 -6.24
N SER A 303 8.37 -16.15 -6.14
CA SER A 303 9.27 -15.32 -5.33
C SER A 303 8.95 -15.48 -3.84
N PRO A 304 9.97 -15.76 -3.01
CA PRO A 304 9.75 -16.13 -1.62
C PRO A 304 9.48 -14.90 -0.73
N ASN A 305 8.44 -14.97 0.09
CA ASN A 305 8.03 -13.93 1.05
C ASN A 305 7.72 -12.58 0.40
N THR A 306 7.21 -12.57 -0.81
CA THR A 306 6.80 -11.35 -1.49
C THR A 306 5.31 -11.10 -1.29
N ASP A 307 4.91 -11.05 -0.03
CA ASP A 307 3.57 -10.61 0.38
C ASP A 307 3.27 -9.23 -0.21
N GLY A 308 2.01 -8.92 -0.48
CA GLY A 308 1.63 -7.64 -1.10
C GLY A 308 1.64 -6.49 -0.10
N ILE A 309 0.77 -6.54 0.90
CA ILE A 309 0.61 -5.47 1.89
C ILE A 309 0.56 -6.08 3.29
N ASP A 310 1.50 -5.70 4.15
CA ASP A 310 1.68 -6.23 5.50
C ASP A 310 1.61 -5.14 6.58
N PRO A 311 0.45 -4.59 6.92
CA PRO A 311 0.37 -3.66 8.03
C PRO A 311 0.71 -4.37 9.34
N GLU A 312 1.75 -3.92 10.04
CA GLU A 312 2.19 -4.48 11.32
C GLU A 312 2.03 -3.45 12.43
N SER A 313 1.18 -3.74 13.42
CA SER A 313 0.92 -2.82 14.53
C SER A 313 0.52 -1.40 14.08
N CYS A 314 -0.21 -1.30 13.00
CA CYS A 314 -0.69 -0.06 12.41
C CYS A 314 -2.13 0.25 12.82
N LYS A 315 -2.49 1.52 12.71
CA LYS A 315 -3.83 2.01 13.02
C LYS A 315 -4.38 2.84 11.87
N ASN A 316 -5.72 2.77 11.65
CA ASN A 316 -6.41 3.53 10.61
C ASN A 316 -5.81 3.31 9.22
N VAL A 317 -5.84 2.06 8.77
CA VAL A 317 -5.29 1.64 7.47
C VAL A 317 -6.42 1.49 6.46
N ASN A 318 -6.28 2.14 5.30
CA ASN A 318 -7.20 2.00 4.16
C ASN A 318 -6.47 1.38 2.97
N ILE A 319 -7.01 0.29 2.44
CA ILE A 319 -6.52 -0.45 1.26
C ILE A 319 -7.68 -0.51 0.28
N ILE A 320 -7.63 0.31 -0.78
CA ILE A 320 -8.82 0.58 -1.60
C ILE A 320 -8.47 0.56 -3.09
N GLY A 321 -9.11 -0.35 -3.84
CA GLY A 321 -8.98 -0.41 -5.29
C GLY A 321 -7.68 -1.04 -5.80
N ASP A 322 -6.90 -1.67 -4.94
CA ASP A 322 -5.61 -2.22 -5.30
C ASP A 322 -5.74 -3.54 -6.06
N SER A 323 -4.87 -3.76 -7.04
CA SER A 323 -4.70 -5.03 -7.73
C SER A 323 -3.39 -5.68 -7.28
N ILE A 324 -3.50 -6.83 -6.61
CA ILE A 324 -2.40 -7.50 -5.94
C ILE A 324 -2.16 -8.88 -6.54
N HIS A 325 -0.95 -9.10 -7.07
CA HIS A 325 -0.51 -10.30 -7.77
C HIS A 325 0.85 -10.73 -7.21
N VAL A 326 0.87 -11.71 -6.31
CA VAL A 326 2.08 -11.97 -5.51
C VAL A 326 2.36 -13.46 -5.32
N GLY A 327 3.56 -13.76 -4.82
CA GLY A 327 4.02 -15.14 -4.57
C GLY A 327 3.77 -15.65 -3.15
N ASP A 328 3.33 -14.77 -2.21
CA ASP A 328 2.98 -15.14 -0.83
C ASP A 328 1.61 -14.52 -0.48
N ASP A 329 1.32 -14.10 0.73
CA ASP A 329 0.00 -13.57 1.11
C ASP A 329 -0.31 -12.23 0.41
N CYS A 330 -1.53 -12.02 -0.11
CA CYS A 330 -1.88 -10.74 -0.76
C CYS A 330 -1.93 -9.60 0.25
N ILE A 331 -2.68 -9.77 1.34
CA ILE A 331 -2.75 -8.82 2.45
C ILE A 331 -2.58 -9.61 3.75
N ALA A 332 -1.58 -9.27 4.58
CA ALA A 332 -1.35 -9.96 5.83
C ALA A 332 -1.24 -9.00 7.02
N LEU A 333 -2.25 -9.00 7.88
CA LEU A 333 -2.30 -8.14 9.06
C LEU A 333 -1.46 -8.75 10.18
N LYS A 334 -0.51 -7.97 10.70
CA LYS A 334 0.51 -8.42 11.64
C LYS A 334 0.61 -7.49 12.86
N SER A 335 1.16 -7.98 13.97
CA SER A 335 1.39 -7.20 15.20
C SER A 335 2.52 -7.81 16.06
N GLY A 336 3.60 -8.20 15.41
CA GLY A 336 4.78 -8.76 16.05
C GLY A 336 4.64 -10.20 16.52
N LYS A 337 5.78 -10.87 16.69
CA LYS A 337 5.88 -12.14 17.43
C LYS A 337 5.84 -11.88 18.93
N LEU A 338 5.82 -12.97 19.69
CA LEU A 338 5.66 -12.98 21.15
C LEU A 338 6.42 -11.85 21.87
N PHE A 339 7.68 -11.62 21.56
CA PHE A 339 8.47 -10.59 22.22
C PHE A 339 7.93 -9.20 21.90
N LEU A 340 7.99 -8.76 20.64
CA LEU A 340 7.51 -7.43 20.25
C LEU A 340 6.03 -7.25 20.53
N GLY A 341 5.20 -8.22 20.17
CA GLY A 341 3.77 -8.14 20.43
C GLY A 341 3.40 -8.00 21.91
N THR A 342 4.18 -8.59 22.82
CA THR A 342 3.97 -8.51 24.25
C THR A 342 4.53 -7.22 24.83
N VAL A 343 5.71 -6.78 24.42
CA VAL A 343 6.37 -5.57 24.92
C VAL A 343 5.68 -4.31 24.41
N MET A 344 5.43 -4.24 23.10
CA MET A 344 4.85 -3.05 22.47
C MET A 344 3.33 -2.96 22.65
N HIS A 345 2.64 -4.07 22.84
CA HIS A 345 1.19 -4.16 23.01
C HIS A 345 0.38 -3.32 22.00
N THR A 346 0.87 -3.23 20.77
CA THR A 346 0.27 -2.41 19.71
C THR A 346 -0.43 -3.32 18.71
N PRO A 347 -1.75 -3.35 18.68
CA PRO A 347 -2.49 -4.13 17.69
C PRO A 347 -2.42 -3.49 16.30
N CYS A 348 -2.69 -4.29 15.26
CA CYS A 348 -3.11 -3.78 13.96
C CYS A 348 -4.63 -3.54 14.04
N GLU A 349 -5.09 -2.29 13.90
CA GLU A 349 -6.49 -1.96 14.16
C GLU A 349 -7.09 -0.92 13.22
N ASN A 350 -8.43 -0.94 13.09
CA ASN A 350 -9.19 -0.05 12.23
C ASN A 350 -8.72 -0.15 10.78
N VAL A 351 -8.77 -1.36 10.22
CA VAL A 351 -8.33 -1.65 8.84
C VAL A 351 -9.55 -1.78 7.94
N THR A 352 -9.61 -0.97 6.89
CA THR A 352 -10.63 -1.04 5.84
C THR A 352 -10.01 -1.51 4.54
N ILE A 353 -10.54 -2.59 3.98
CA ILE A 353 -10.12 -3.18 2.71
C ILE A 353 -11.35 -3.25 1.81
N ARG A 354 -11.34 -2.60 0.65
CA ARG A 354 -12.47 -2.68 -0.26
C ARG A 354 -12.11 -2.48 -1.73
N ASN A 355 -12.93 -3.09 -2.58
CA ASN A 355 -12.76 -3.00 -4.03
C ASN A 355 -11.37 -3.40 -4.51
N CYS A 356 -10.71 -4.37 -3.84
CA CYS A 356 -9.41 -4.89 -4.23
C CYS A 356 -9.54 -6.17 -5.05
N ASN A 357 -8.62 -6.37 -6.00
CA ASN A 357 -8.44 -7.62 -6.72
C ASN A 357 -7.22 -8.35 -6.14
N LEU A 358 -7.47 -9.44 -5.42
CA LEU A 358 -6.45 -10.25 -4.77
C LEU A 358 -6.26 -11.52 -5.60
N ASN A 359 -5.14 -11.60 -6.30
CA ASN A 359 -4.94 -12.64 -7.27
C ASN A 359 -3.65 -13.41 -6.99
N ARG A 360 -3.73 -14.73 -7.13
CA ARG A 360 -2.68 -15.68 -6.82
C ARG A 360 -2.19 -15.63 -5.39
N GLY A 361 -1.36 -15.73 -4.77
CA GLY A 361 -0.96 -15.64 -3.37
C GLY A 361 -1.49 -16.77 -2.50
N HIS A 362 -0.81 -16.99 -1.37
CA HIS A 362 -1.14 -18.05 -0.42
C HIS A 362 -2.41 -17.76 0.39
N GLY A 363 -2.83 -16.49 0.45
CA GLY A 363 -4.06 -16.06 1.08
C GLY A 363 -4.47 -14.68 0.60
N GLY A 364 -5.77 -14.46 0.39
CA GLY A 364 -6.32 -13.16 0.01
C GLY A 364 -6.20 -12.19 1.18
N LEU A 365 -6.91 -12.46 2.28
CA LEU A 365 -6.75 -11.77 3.56
C LEU A 365 -6.20 -12.75 4.60
N VAL A 366 -5.08 -12.41 5.20
CA VAL A 366 -4.41 -13.23 6.19
C VAL A 366 -4.26 -12.46 7.50
N ILE A 367 -4.58 -13.09 8.63
CA ILE A 367 -4.29 -12.59 9.97
C ILE A 367 -3.14 -13.44 10.53
N GLY A 368 -2.00 -12.80 10.72
CA GLY A 368 -0.80 -13.48 11.22
C GLY A 368 0.20 -13.87 10.12
N SER A 369 1.14 -14.77 10.45
CA SER A 369 1.29 -15.51 11.73
C SER A 369 1.80 -14.66 12.90
N GLU A 370 2.42 -13.52 12.66
CA GLU A 370 2.96 -12.58 13.63
C GLU A 370 1.82 -11.68 14.13
N MET A 371 1.05 -12.13 15.16
CA MET A 371 -0.14 -11.42 15.62
C MET A 371 -0.22 -11.33 17.15
N SER A 372 0.92 -11.34 17.85
CA SER A 372 0.93 -11.36 19.31
C SER A 372 0.44 -10.05 19.96
N GLY A 373 0.51 -8.92 19.25
CA GLY A 373 -0.03 -7.64 19.69
C GLY A 373 -1.55 -7.47 19.45
N GLY A 374 -2.16 -8.41 18.72
CA GLY A 374 -3.60 -8.39 18.39
C GLY A 374 -3.91 -7.79 17.02
N VAL A 375 -5.08 -8.15 16.50
CA VAL A 375 -5.68 -7.59 15.28
C VAL A 375 -7.16 -7.36 15.57
N LYS A 376 -7.70 -6.17 15.31
CA LYS A 376 -9.09 -5.85 15.63
C LYS A 376 -9.70 -4.81 14.70
N ASN A 377 -11.03 -4.76 14.64
CA ASN A 377 -11.78 -3.80 13.81
C ASN A 377 -11.32 -3.83 12.34
N VAL A 378 -11.40 -5.00 11.72
CA VAL A 378 -11.07 -5.20 10.30
C VAL A 378 -12.36 -5.35 9.51
N VAL A 379 -12.51 -4.54 8.48
CA VAL A 379 -13.64 -4.62 7.56
C VAL A 379 -13.11 -4.84 6.15
N MET A 380 -13.58 -5.91 5.50
CA MET A 380 -13.27 -6.20 4.10
C MET A 380 -14.56 -6.39 3.32
N THR A 381 -14.73 -5.61 2.25
CA THR A 381 -15.94 -5.63 1.42
C THR A 381 -15.60 -5.49 -0.07
N GLN A 382 -16.46 -6.05 -0.92
CA GLN A 382 -16.42 -5.86 -2.38
C GLN A 382 -15.07 -6.20 -3.05
N CYS A 383 -14.30 -7.09 -2.43
CA CYS A 383 -13.04 -7.57 -2.99
C CYS A 383 -13.26 -8.82 -3.84
N LEU A 384 -12.48 -8.93 -4.91
CA LEU A 384 -12.37 -10.13 -5.73
C LEU A 384 -11.15 -10.92 -5.27
N MET A 385 -11.33 -12.21 -5.00
CA MET A 385 -10.24 -13.15 -4.70
C MET A 385 -10.23 -14.21 -5.79
N ASP A 386 -9.16 -14.23 -6.57
CA ASP A 386 -9.04 -15.13 -7.71
C ASP A 386 -7.70 -15.88 -7.66
N HIS A 387 -7.73 -17.19 -7.82
CA HIS A 387 -6.54 -18.05 -7.77
C HIS A 387 -5.70 -17.95 -6.48
N THR A 388 -6.25 -17.43 -5.38
CA THR A 388 -5.61 -17.50 -4.06
C THR A 388 -5.80 -18.88 -3.47
N ASP A 389 -4.79 -19.43 -2.77
CA ASP A 389 -4.93 -20.73 -2.11
C ASP A 389 -6.06 -20.71 -1.07
N ARG A 390 -6.27 -19.57 -0.42
CA ARG A 390 -7.30 -19.35 0.60
C ARG A 390 -7.83 -17.91 0.52
N GLY A 391 -9.13 -17.74 0.60
CA GLY A 391 -9.75 -16.40 0.64
C GLY A 391 -9.42 -15.68 1.94
N LEU A 392 -9.84 -16.26 3.08
CA LEU A 392 -9.50 -15.81 4.43
C LEU A 392 -8.65 -16.85 5.15
N ARG A 393 -7.57 -16.40 5.78
CA ARG A 393 -6.69 -17.26 6.56
C ARG A 393 -6.30 -16.62 7.88
N ILE A 394 -6.62 -17.27 9.00
CA ILE A 394 -6.08 -16.92 10.30
C ILE A 394 -4.99 -17.96 10.61
N LYS A 395 -3.73 -17.54 10.61
CA LYS A 395 -2.59 -18.42 10.85
C LYS A 395 -1.79 -17.97 12.06
N THR A 396 -1.63 -18.84 13.02
CA THR A 396 -0.81 -18.57 14.19
C THR A 396 -0.33 -19.85 14.84
N ARG A 397 0.53 -19.74 15.82
CA ARG A 397 1.02 -20.83 16.65
C ARG A 397 1.48 -20.28 17.99
N ARG A 398 1.78 -21.17 18.95
CA ARG A 398 2.37 -20.80 20.23
C ARG A 398 3.61 -19.90 19.98
N GLY A 399 3.71 -18.77 20.66
CA GLY A 399 4.77 -17.79 20.51
C GLY A 399 4.58 -16.79 19.35
N ARG A 400 3.48 -16.89 18.57
CA ARG A 400 3.14 -15.90 17.53
C ARG A 400 1.78 -15.25 17.75
N GLY A 401 0.86 -15.94 18.41
CA GLY A 401 -0.49 -15.46 18.69
C GLY A 401 -0.89 -15.53 20.15
N LYS A 402 0.05 -15.80 21.08
CA LYS A 402 -0.26 -15.80 22.52
C LYS A 402 -0.70 -14.39 22.95
N ASN A 403 -1.83 -14.31 23.64
CA ASN A 403 -2.50 -13.08 24.07
C ASN A 403 -3.05 -12.21 22.91
N ALA A 404 -3.06 -12.71 21.70
CA ALA A 404 -3.70 -12.01 20.59
C ALA A 404 -5.21 -11.92 20.82
N VAL A 405 -5.78 -10.78 20.45
CA VAL A 405 -7.23 -10.54 20.36
C VAL A 405 -7.51 -10.24 18.89
N ILE A 406 -8.54 -10.90 18.36
CA ILE A 406 -9.01 -10.68 16.98
C ILE A 406 -10.36 -9.99 17.04
#